data_a911548ddef3390b431b876c6b8cbe2e
#
_entry.id   a911548ddef3390b431b876c6b8cbe2e
#
_cell.length_a   1.000
_cell.length_b   1.000
_cell.length_c   1.000
_cell.angle_alpha   90.00
_cell.angle_beta   90.00
_cell.angle_gamma   90.00
#
_symmetry.space_group_name_H-M   'P 1'
#
loop_
_entity.id
_entity.type
_entity.pdbx_description
1 polymer ?
#
loop_
_entity_poly.entity_id
_entity_poly.type
_entity_poly.pdbx_seq_one_letter_code
_entity_poly.pdbx_strand_id
1 'polypeptide(L)'
;MKKQLTRFAAAVFCLLLLSAGSTIRAQEKAECLACHSDKSLSGERHGQKVSLFVDDKKFSKSIHKDLNCIACHAQLEGKEFPHAVPVAPVKCGTCHENAQQLYAKGLHGQRAAKGDPLAPRCYDCHGKHDILAVKDPNSPVIPFRIPFLCGKCHQEGTPVQRQRNIPQDHILENYTESIHGEGLLKKGLSVAATCASCHGAHLILPHTDPQSSINKNNVAKTCSQCHTQIETVHRKIIKGELWEKQAHVLPACVDCHQPHKARRVFYDQGMANQDCMKCHERKDIKSTVDGHSLYVDVATYAGSKHGPKVACSQCHSEVQASLQRPCAAITKKVDCAQCHKEVGDQYAVSTHGKLFAKNDPNAPT
;
A
#
# COMPACT_ATOMS: atom_id res chain seq x y z
N MET A 1 -65.71 39.19 46.91
CA MET A 1 -65.79 38.41 45.64
C MET A 1 -65.00 39.05 44.45
N LYS A 2 -64.91 40.36 44.33
CA LYS A 2 -64.14 40.99 43.20
C LYS A 2 -62.59 40.87 43.21
N LYS A 3 -61.96 40.67 44.35
CA LYS A 3 -60.50 40.51 44.47
C LYS A 3 -59.98 39.10 44.21
N GLN A 4 -60.80 38.07 44.23
CA GLN A 4 -60.41 36.71 43.87
C GLN A 4 -60.48 36.43 42.33
N LEU A 5 -61.38 37.08 41.62
CA LEU A 5 -61.47 36.92 40.16
C LEU A 5 -60.30 37.55 39.43
N THR A 6 -59.73 38.68 39.91
CA THR A 6 -58.57 39.31 39.31
C THR A 6 -57.26 38.51 39.48
N ARG A 7 -57.13 37.74 40.55
CA ARG A 7 -55.95 36.88 40.78
C ARG A 7 -56.00 35.63 39.91
N PHE A 8 -57.18 35.09 39.64
CA PHE A 8 -57.33 33.95 38.74
C PHE A 8 -57.09 34.31 37.28
N ALA A 9 -57.54 35.47 36.80
CA ALA A 9 -57.28 35.93 35.44
C ALA A 9 -55.82 36.21 35.17
N ALA A 10 -55.07 36.79 36.13
CA ALA A 10 -53.64 37.03 36.01
C ALA A 10 -52.81 35.73 36.03
N ALA A 11 -53.17 34.73 36.79
CA ALA A 11 -52.51 33.45 36.84
C ALA A 11 -52.70 32.63 35.53
N VAL A 12 -53.91 32.65 34.93
CA VAL A 12 -54.20 31.99 33.66
C VAL A 12 -53.50 32.71 32.50
N PHE A 13 -53.39 34.05 32.53
CA PHE A 13 -52.63 34.80 31.51
C PHE A 13 -51.12 34.55 31.57
N CYS A 14 -50.50 34.42 32.77
CA CYS A 14 -49.10 34.03 32.91
C CYS A 14 -48.84 32.57 32.51
N LEU A 15 -49.79 31.63 32.73
CA LEU A 15 -49.67 30.25 32.25
C LEU A 15 -49.80 30.12 30.73
N LEU A 16 -50.53 30.99 30.07
CA LEU A 16 -50.66 31.05 28.61
C LEU A 16 -49.44 31.71 27.92
N LEU A 17 -48.70 32.57 28.63
CA LEU A 17 -47.43 33.12 28.13
C LEU A 17 -46.21 32.21 28.28
N LEU A 18 -46.29 31.19 29.15
CA LEU A 18 -45.25 30.21 29.34
C LEU A 18 -45.34 29.06 28.33
N SER A 19 -46.37 28.94 27.54
CA SER A 19 -46.55 27.94 26.48
C SER A 19 -46.09 28.37 25.08
N ALA A 20 -45.59 29.60 24.93
CA ALA A 20 -44.83 30.02 23.74
C ALA A 20 -43.36 29.54 23.87
N GLY A 21 -43.17 28.30 24.25
CA GLY A 21 -41.91 27.57 24.11
C GLY A 21 -41.58 27.57 22.61
N SER A 22 -40.56 28.32 22.23
CA SER A 22 -39.93 28.18 20.91
C SER A 22 -39.65 26.68 20.73
N THR A 23 -40.51 25.99 19.98
CA THR A 23 -40.15 24.66 19.50
C THR A 23 -38.89 24.86 18.69
N ILE A 24 -37.75 24.50 19.26
CA ILE A 24 -36.51 24.33 18.49
C ILE A 24 -36.88 23.23 17.47
N ARG A 25 -37.31 23.69 16.30
CA ARG A 25 -37.63 22.80 15.19
C ARG A 25 -36.29 22.21 14.76
N ALA A 26 -36.08 20.93 15.08
CA ALA A 26 -34.92 20.23 14.55
C ALA A 26 -35.00 20.34 13.03
N GLN A 27 -33.95 20.88 12.41
CA GLN A 27 -33.89 20.96 10.95
C GLN A 27 -33.94 19.55 10.36
N GLU A 28 -35.03 19.25 9.68
CA GLU A 28 -35.27 17.92 9.13
C GLU A 28 -34.58 17.76 7.76
N LYS A 29 -34.22 16.53 7.44
CA LYS A 29 -33.61 16.15 6.16
C LYS A 29 -34.45 16.65 4.97
N ALA A 30 -35.77 16.59 5.06
CA ALA A 30 -36.70 17.01 4.00
C ALA A 30 -36.56 18.49 3.64
N GLU A 31 -36.24 19.36 4.62
CA GLU A 31 -36.05 20.80 4.39
C GLU A 31 -34.80 21.05 3.54
N CYS A 32 -33.73 20.34 3.80
CA CYS A 32 -32.50 20.43 3.01
C CYS A 32 -32.71 19.88 1.58
N LEU A 33 -33.39 18.74 1.47
CA LEU A 33 -33.63 18.09 0.18
C LEU A 33 -34.63 18.85 -0.70
N ALA A 34 -35.44 19.74 -0.16
CA ALA A 34 -36.32 20.60 -0.96
C ALA A 34 -35.54 21.38 -2.04
N CYS A 35 -34.28 21.77 -1.74
CA CYS A 35 -33.38 22.40 -2.71
C CYS A 35 -32.32 21.43 -3.22
N HIS A 36 -31.68 20.66 -2.32
CA HIS A 36 -30.54 19.83 -2.67
C HIS A 36 -30.88 18.56 -3.47
N SER A 37 -32.16 18.23 -3.70
CA SER A 37 -32.59 17.20 -4.65
C SER A 37 -32.65 17.70 -6.11
N ASP A 38 -32.50 19.00 -6.35
CA ASP A 38 -32.43 19.55 -7.70
C ASP A 38 -31.04 19.29 -8.32
N LYS A 39 -30.99 18.57 -9.43
CA LYS A 39 -29.74 18.25 -10.16
C LYS A 39 -29.09 19.49 -10.77
N SER A 40 -29.84 20.56 -11.02
CA SER A 40 -29.33 21.81 -11.57
C SER A 40 -28.67 22.71 -10.51
N LEU A 41 -28.93 22.44 -9.22
CA LEU A 41 -28.41 23.22 -8.13
C LEU A 41 -26.89 23.19 -8.09
N SER A 42 -26.31 24.36 -8.19
CA SER A 42 -24.85 24.53 -8.21
C SER A 42 -24.41 25.73 -7.39
N GLY A 43 -23.20 25.66 -6.89
CA GLY A 43 -22.53 26.79 -6.22
C GLY A 43 -21.13 26.95 -6.75
N GLU A 44 -20.37 27.85 -6.13
CA GLU A 44 -18.99 28.10 -6.48
C GLU A 44 -18.08 27.74 -5.30
N ARG A 45 -16.95 27.08 -5.59
CA ARG A 45 -15.91 26.76 -4.62
C ARG A 45 -14.54 26.97 -5.24
N HIS A 46 -13.74 27.85 -4.66
CA HIS A 46 -12.42 28.22 -5.19
C HIS A 46 -12.44 28.63 -6.68
N GLY A 47 -13.46 29.42 -7.08
CA GLY A 47 -13.62 29.85 -8.46
C GLY A 47 -14.14 28.79 -9.42
N GLN A 48 -14.50 27.60 -8.94
CA GLN A 48 -15.02 26.51 -9.77
C GLN A 48 -16.49 26.23 -9.45
N LYS A 49 -17.28 26.06 -10.50
CA LYS A 49 -18.68 25.62 -10.37
C LYS A 49 -18.74 24.19 -9.86
N VAL A 50 -19.45 23.97 -8.74
CA VAL A 50 -19.62 22.67 -8.11
C VAL A 50 -21.10 22.33 -8.01
N SER A 51 -21.45 21.07 -8.22
CA SER A 51 -22.81 20.59 -7.99
C SER A 51 -23.08 20.52 -6.48
N LEU A 52 -24.23 21.03 -6.07
CA LEU A 52 -24.74 20.93 -4.70
C LEU A 52 -25.86 19.89 -4.59
N PHE A 53 -26.08 19.12 -5.65
CA PHE A 53 -27.06 18.04 -5.70
C PHE A 53 -26.72 16.92 -4.73
N VAL A 54 -27.70 16.45 -3.98
CA VAL A 54 -27.64 15.26 -3.13
C VAL A 54 -28.60 14.22 -3.67
N ASP A 55 -28.09 13.06 -4.07
CA ASP A 55 -28.91 11.93 -4.51
C ASP A 55 -29.50 11.20 -3.29
N ASP A 56 -30.75 11.49 -2.96
CA ASP A 56 -31.45 10.90 -1.81
C ASP A 56 -31.54 9.37 -1.92
N LYS A 57 -31.66 8.81 -3.13
CA LYS A 57 -31.66 7.35 -3.34
C LYS A 57 -30.34 6.71 -2.97
N LYS A 58 -29.22 7.42 -3.14
CA LYS A 58 -27.89 6.97 -2.71
C LYS A 58 -27.70 7.23 -1.22
N PHE A 59 -28.11 8.41 -0.72
CA PHE A 59 -28.03 8.72 0.69
C PHE A 59 -28.82 7.73 1.55
N SER A 60 -30.02 7.33 1.12
CA SER A 60 -30.85 6.34 1.83
C SER A 60 -30.22 4.93 1.93
N LYS A 61 -29.20 4.65 1.13
CA LYS A 61 -28.39 3.41 1.22
C LYS A 61 -27.12 3.60 2.04
N SER A 62 -26.77 4.83 2.39
CA SER A 62 -25.58 5.14 3.19
C SER A 62 -25.69 4.53 4.58
N ILE A 63 -24.54 4.19 5.15
CA ILE A 63 -24.44 3.79 6.57
C ILE A 63 -24.88 4.93 7.52
N HIS A 64 -24.89 6.17 7.04
CA HIS A 64 -25.31 7.38 7.77
C HIS A 64 -26.75 7.83 7.46
N LYS A 65 -27.53 7.02 6.77
CA LYS A 65 -28.88 7.36 6.30
C LYS A 65 -29.86 7.85 7.38
N ASP A 66 -29.64 7.42 8.62
CA ASP A 66 -30.49 7.77 9.77
C ASP A 66 -30.04 9.07 10.47
N LEU A 67 -28.93 9.68 10.02
CA LEU A 67 -28.47 10.95 10.54
C LEU A 67 -29.11 12.11 9.78
N ASN A 68 -29.44 13.20 10.51
CA ASN A 68 -29.82 14.45 9.89
C ASN A 68 -28.62 15.14 9.23
N CYS A 69 -28.87 15.97 8.23
CA CYS A 69 -27.82 16.68 7.47
C CYS A 69 -26.91 17.50 8.39
N ILE A 70 -27.48 18.15 9.41
CA ILE A 70 -26.76 18.96 10.39
C ILE A 70 -25.81 18.14 11.28
N ALA A 71 -25.99 16.84 11.41
CA ALA A 71 -25.04 15.98 12.15
C ALA A 71 -23.63 16.03 11.51
N CYS A 72 -23.57 16.23 10.19
CA CYS A 72 -22.32 16.41 9.45
C CYS A 72 -22.06 17.89 9.12
N HIS A 73 -23.11 18.64 8.78
CA HIS A 73 -23.07 20.06 8.43
C HIS A 73 -23.45 20.94 9.63
N ALA A 74 -22.82 20.70 10.78
CA ALA A 74 -23.15 21.32 12.07
C ALA A 74 -23.17 22.88 12.05
N GLN A 75 -22.39 23.51 11.15
CA GLN A 75 -22.41 24.97 11.01
C GLN A 75 -23.71 25.52 10.43
N LEU A 76 -24.59 24.68 9.92
CA LEU A 76 -25.91 25.06 9.42
C LEU A 76 -27.01 24.93 10.46
N GLU A 77 -26.69 24.42 11.65
CA GLU A 77 -27.65 24.30 12.75
C GLU A 77 -28.21 25.70 13.12
N GLY A 78 -29.53 25.81 13.15
CA GLY A 78 -30.24 27.05 13.45
C GLY A 78 -30.14 28.15 12.37
N LYS A 79 -29.60 27.84 11.19
CA LYS A 79 -29.56 28.81 10.08
C LYS A 79 -30.84 28.80 9.28
N GLU A 80 -31.23 29.98 8.82
CA GLU A 80 -32.37 30.14 7.89
C GLU A 80 -32.00 29.70 6.47
N PHE A 81 -33.02 29.33 5.68
CA PHE A 81 -32.89 29.00 4.27
C PHE A 81 -33.39 30.13 3.36
N PRO A 82 -32.69 30.39 2.24
CA PRO A 82 -31.41 29.82 1.77
C PRO A 82 -30.24 30.27 2.65
N HIS A 83 -29.34 29.32 2.94
CA HIS A 83 -28.15 29.58 3.75
C HIS A 83 -26.98 30.14 2.92
N ALA A 84 -26.08 30.86 3.58
CA ALA A 84 -24.87 31.38 2.95
C ALA A 84 -23.91 30.23 2.49
N VAL A 85 -23.19 30.50 1.41
CA VAL A 85 -22.12 29.67 0.88
C VAL A 85 -20.80 30.45 0.91
N PRO A 86 -19.64 29.78 1.00
CA PRO A 86 -19.41 28.35 1.08
C PRO A 86 -19.66 27.76 2.48
N VAL A 87 -20.11 26.51 2.50
CA VAL A 87 -20.22 25.73 3.73
C VAL A 87 -18.87 25.08 4.04
N ALA A 88 -18.43 25.14 5.30
CA ALA A 88 -17.16 24.57 5.72
C ALA A 88 -17.11 23.05 5.48
N PRO A 89 -15.92 22.46 5.22
CA PRO A 89 -15.77 21.01 5.07
C PRO A 89 -16.21 20.25 6.32
N VAL A 90 -16.91 19.13 6.08
CA VAL A 90 -17.35 18.23 7.15
C VAL A 90 -16.14 17.67 7.90
N LYS A 91 -16.26 17.61 9.23
CA LYS A 91 -15.25 17.06 10.12
C LYS A 91 -15.64 15.63 10.54
N CYS A 92 -15.25 14.66 9.77
CA CYS A 92 -15.55 13.23 10.06
C CYS A 92 -14.99 12.79 11.43
N GLY A 93 -13.88 13.39 11.85
CA GLY A 93 -13.20 13.07 13.11
C GLY A 93 -14.00 13.38 14.38
N THR A 94 -15.10 14.14 14.32
CA THR A 94 -15.99 14.36 15.48
C THR A 94 -16.61 13.07 15.99
N CYS A 95 -16.85 12.08 15.09
CA CYS A 95 -17.38 10.77 15.43
C CYS A 95 -16.34 9.65 15.17
N HIS A 96 -15.46 9.84 14.19
CA HIS A 96 -14.44 8.87 13.78
C HIS A 96 -13.04 9.30 14.26
N GLU A 97 -12.90 9.57 15.56
CA GLU A 97 -11.70 10.15 16.15
C GLU A 97 -10.45 9.32 15.88
N ASN A 98 -10.50 7.99 16.13
CA ASN A 98 -9.35 7.11 15.93
C ASN A 98 -8.88 7.11 14.46
N ALA A 99 -9.80 7.00 13.49
CA ALA A 99 -9.45 7.06 12.07
C ALA A 99 -8.85 8.42 11.69
N GLN A 100 -9.38 9.51 12.25
CA GLN A 100 -8.85 10.86 12.05
C GLN A 100 -7.43 11.01 12.62
N GLN A 101 -7.17 10.48 13.80
CA GLN A 101 -5.84 10.54 14.42
C GLN A 101 -4.81 9.74 13.62
N LEU A 102 -5.15 8.54 13.16
CA LEU A 102 -4.29 7.73 12.31
C LEU A 102 -4.02 8.41 10.96
N TYR A 103 -5.07 8.93 10.32
CA TYR A 103 -4.95 9.68 9.08
C TYR A 103 -4.04 10.92 9.23
N ALA A 104 -4.23 11.70 10.30
CA ALA A 104 -3.43 12.90 10.55
C ALA A 104 -1.93 12.60 10.74
N LYS A 105 -1.60 11.44 11.32
CA LYS A 105 -0.21 10.96 11.45
C LYS A 105 0.35 10.42 10.13
N GLY A 106 -0.51 9.94 9.23
CA GLY A 106 -0.13 9.39 7.94
C GLY A 106 0.26 10.46 6.92
N LEU A 107 0.99 10.06 5.88
CA LEU A 107 1.47 10.94 4.81
C LEU A 107 0.34 11.73 4.14
N HIS A 108 -0.79 11.08 3.87
CA HIS A 108 -1.95 11.73 3.25
C HIS A 108 -2.50 12.87 4.12
N GLY A 109 -2.70 12.62 5.41
CA GLY A 109 -3.20 13.60 6.36
C GLY A 109 -2.23 14.77 6.58
N GLN A 110 -0.93 14.47 6.69
CA GLN A 110 0.11 15.50 6.82
C GLN A 110 0.15 16.42 5.59
N ARG A 111 0.01 15.88 4.39
CA ARG A 111 -0.05 16.69 3.16
C ARG A 111 -1.34 17.48 3.07
N ALA A 112 -2.47 16.87 3.43
CA ALA A 112 -3.76 17.52 3.47
C ALA A 112 -3.78 18.71 4.46
N ALA A 113 -3.14 18.57 5.63
CA ALA A 113 -2.98 19.64 6.61
C ALA A 113 -2.13 20.81 6.10
N LYS A 114 -1.17 20.54 5.21
CA LYS A 114 -0.35 21.56 4.52
C LYS A 114 -1.05 22.18 3.30
N GLY A 115 -2.32 21.87 3.06
CA GLY A 115 -3.09 22.42 1.93
C GLY A 115 -2.77 21.80 0.57
N ASP A 116 -2.08 20.64 0.52
CA ASP A 116 -1.78 19.95 -0.74
C ASP A 116 -3.10 19.56 -1.45
N PRO A 117 -3.39 20.09 -2.65
CA PRO A 117 -4.63 19.81 -3.38
C PRO A 117 -4.71 18.36 -3.89
N LEU A 118 -3.59 17.67 -3.99
CA LEU A 118 -3.50 16.26 -4.43
C LEU A 118 -3.59 15.27 -3.27
N ALA A 119 -3.59 15.74 -2.02
CA ALA A 119 -3.74 14.88 -0.86
C ALA A 119 -5.20 14.43 -0.72
N PRO A 120 -5.48 13.10 -0.70
CA PRO A 120 -6.84 12.60 -0.58
C PRO A 120 -7.41 12.91 0.81
N ARG A 121 -8.70 13.21 0.85
CA ARG A 121 -9.50 13.40 2.05
C ARG A 121 -10.32 12.15 2.34
N CYS A 122 -10.96 12.07 3.48
CA CYS A 122 -11.80 10.92 3.87
C CYS A 122 -12.81 10.55 2.76
N TYR A 123 -13.47 11.54 2.19
CA TYR A 123 -14.50 11.36 1.17
C TYR A 123 -13.97 10.90 -0.20
N ASP A 124 -12.69 11.04 -0.48
CA ASP A 124 -12.08 10.58 -1.75
C ASP A 124 -11.97 9.05 -1.77
N CYS A 125 -11.91 8.44 -0.57
CA CYS A 125 -11.89 7.00 -0.40
C CYS A 125 -13.28 6.42 -0.07
N HIS A 126 -14.04 7.10 0.81
CA HIS A 126 -15.28 6.55 1.37
C HIS A 126 -16.56 7.06 0.69
N GLY A 127 -16.47 8.09 -0.17
CA GLY A 127 -17.63 8.79 -0.70
C GLY A 127 -18.09 9.95 0.20
N LYS A 128 -19.13 10.64 -0.23
CA LYS A 128 -19.67 11.84 0.46
C LYS A 128 -21.02 11.53 1.13
N HIS A 129 -22.08 11.53 0.34
CA HIS A 129 -23.43 11.24 0.81
C HIS A 129 -23.82 9.77 0.61
N ASP A 130 -23.04 9.00 -0.14
CA ASP A 130 -23.20 7.61 -0.51
C ASP A 130 -22.21 6.67 0.20
N ILE A 131 -21.86 7.03 1.45
CA ILE A 131 -20.90 6.25 2.24
C ILE A 131 -21.50 4.92 2.62
N LEU A 132 -20.93 3.83 2.09
CA LEU A 132 -21.39 2.48 2.36
C LEU A 132 -20.60 1.84 3.50
N ALA A 133 -21.20 0.87 4.17
CA ALA A 133 -20.49 0.06 5.16
C ALA A 133 -19.26 -0.59 4.51
N VAL A 134 -18.18 -0.75 5.27
CA VAL A 134 -16.90 -1.31 4.76
C VAL A 134 -17.08 -2.70 4.16
N LYS A 135 -18.06 -3.48 4.66
CA LYS A 135 -18.37 -4.83 4.18
C LYS A 135 -19.43 -4.87 3.06
N ASP A 136 -19.99 -3.73 2.68
CA ASP A 136 -21.00 -3.69 1.59
C ASP A 136 -20.31 -4.03 0.26
N PRO A 137 -20.89 -4.95 -0.55
CA PRO A 137 -20.29 -5.34 -1.83
C PRO A 137 -20.07 -4.17 -2.81
N ASN A 138 -20.81 -3.07 -2.63
CA ASN A 138 -20.69 -1.88 -3.45
C ASN A 138 -19.75 -0.82 -2.85
N SER A 139 -19.26 -1.02 -1.64
CA SER A 139 -18.33 -0.08 -0.99
C SER A 139 -17.08 0.10 -1.80
N PRO A 140 -16.55 1.34 -1.97
CA PRO A 140 -15.29 1.57 -2.67
C PRO A 140 -14.08 1.01 -1.93
N VAL A 141 -14.21 0.68 -0.65
CA VAL A 141 -13.12 0.21 0.22
C VAL A 141 -13.16 -1.31 0.49
N ILE A 142 -13.95 -2.08 -0.26
CA ILE A 142 -13.85 -3.55 -0.21
C ILE A 142 -12.56 -4.03 -0.89
N PRO A 143 -12.05 -5.21 -0.53
CA PRO A 143 -10.79 -5.73 -1.08
C PRO A 143 -10.67 -5.64 -2.60
N PHE A 144 -11.70 -6.06 -3.34
CA PHE A 144 -11.71 -6.06 -4.81
C PHE A 144 -11.61 -4.68 -5.46
N ARG A 145 -11.94 -3.62 -4.74
CA ARG A 145 -11.94 -2.24 -5.26
C ARG A 145 -10.76 -1.42 -4.76
N ILE A 146 -10.11 -1.81 -3.65
CA ILE A 146 -8.98 -1.07 -3.08
C ILE A 146 -7.87 -0.80 -4.10
N PRO A 147 -7.41 -1.77 -4.94
CA PRO A 147 -6.34 -1.48 -5.90
C PRO A 147 -6.70 -0.36 -6.87
N PHE A 148 -7.93 -0.38 -7.38
CA PHE A 148 -8.42 0.64 -8.32
C PHE A 148 -8.72 1.96 -7.62
N LEU A 149 -9.14 1.94 -6.36
CA LEU A 149 -9.33 3.13 -5.54
C LEU A 149 -8.00 3.87 -5.34
N CYS A 150 -6.96 3.16 -4.94
CA CYS A 150 -5.61 3.72 -4.80
C CYS A 150 -5.04 4.12 -6.16
N GLY A 151 -5.27 3.30 -7.19
CA GLY A 151 -4.86 3.52 -8.56
C GLY A 151 -5.36 4.83 -9.16
N LYS A 152 -6.53 5.36 -8.74
CA LYS A 152 -7.02 6.67 -9.21
C LYS A 152 -5.98 7.78 -9.11
N CYS A 153 -5.06 7.68 -8.15
CA CYS A 153 -4.00 8.65 -7.92
C CYS A 153 -2.61 8.06 -8.14
N HIS A 154 -2.41 6.76 -7.88
CA HIS A 154 -1.11 6.11 -7.88
C HIS A 154 -0.77 5.31 -9.14
N GLN A 155 -1.65 5.29 -10.14
CA GLN A 155 -1.31 4.69 -11.43
C GLN A 155 -0.50 5.65 -12.30
N GLU A 156 0.15 5.11 -13.31
CA GLU A 156 0.93 5.86 -14.27
C GLU A 156 0.11 6.95 -14.96
N GLY A 157 0.74 8.12 -15.19
CA GLY A 157 0.12 9.24 -15.87
C GLY A 157 -0.82 10.13 -15.03
N THR A 158 -1.05 9.82 -13.76
CA THR A 158 -1.87 10.67 -12.87
C THR A 158 -1.11 11.91 -12.40
N PRO A 159 -1.81 12.98 -11.97
CA PRO A 159 -1.14 14.17 -11.41
C PRO A 159 -0.27 13.83 -10.18
N VAL A 160 -0.69 12.89 -9.35
CA VAL A 160 0.09 12.46 -8.17
C VAL A 160 1.40 11.80 -8.62
N GLN A 161 1.33 10.86 -9.55
CA GLN A 161 2.50 10.17 -10.07
C GLN A 161 3.49 11.15 -10.73
N ARG A 162 3.00 12.10 -11.53
CA ARG A 162 3.86 13.09 -12.22
C ARG A 162 4.48 14.12 -11.30
N GLN A 163 3.78 14.55 -10.24
CA GLN A 163 4.19 15.68 -9.39
C GLN A 163 4.83 15.25 -8.08
N ARG A 164 4.75 13.98 -7.73
CA ARG A 164 5.34 13.43 -6.51
C ARG A 164 6.42 12.45 -6.90
N ASN A 165 7.55 12.52 -6.22
CA ASN A 165 8.64 11.56 -6.41
C ASN A 165 8.25 10.23 -5.79
N ILE A 166 7.45 9.44 -6.53
CA ILE A 166 7.09 8.07 -6.17
C ILE A 166 8.20 7.17 -6.71
N PRO A 167 8.89 6.40 -5.85
CA PRO A 167 10.09 5.66 -6.27
C PRO A 167 9.81 4.42 -7.11
N GLN A 168 8.56 4.16 -7.47
CA GLN A 168 8.16 3.01 -8.28
C GLN A 168 7.15 3.41 -9.35
N ASP A 169 7.35 2.87 -10.54
CA ASP A 169 6.48 3.05 -11.69
C ASP A 169 5.49 1.88 -11.82
N HIS A 170 4.42 2.08 -12.59
CA HIS A 170 3.44 1.05 -12.93
C HIS A 170 2.87 0.28 -11.74
N ILE A 171 2.63 0.98 -10.61
CA ILE A 171 2.25 0.34 -9.32
C ILE A 171 0.98 -0.50 -9.47
N LEU A 172 -0.07 0.04 -10.13
CA LEU A 172 -1.34 -0.67 -10.29
C LEU A 172 -1.18 -1.86 -11.24
N GLU A 173 -0.52 -1.68 -12.36
CA GLU A 173 -0.25 -2.71 -13.36
C GLU A 173 0.57 -3.84 -12.74
N ASN A 174 1.66 -3.51 -12.07
CA ASN A 174 2.52 -4.47 -11.37
C ASN A 174 1.74 -5.24 -10.30
N TYR A 175 0.87 -4.56 -9.53
CA TYR A 175 0.04 -5.23 -8.55
C TYR A 175 -0.95 -6.20 -9.21
N THR A 176 -1.64 -5.79 -10.27
CA THR A 176 -2.64 -6.65 -10.95
C THR A 176 -2.01 -7.92 -11.53
N GLU A 177 -0.74 -7.84 -11.95
CA GLU A 177 0.05 -8.97 -12.43
C GLU A 177 0.72 -9.78 -11.31
N SER A 178 0.70 -9.31 -10.07
CA SER A 178 1.30 -10.02 -8.93
C SER A 178 0.48 -11.24 -8.54
N ILE A 179 1.07 -12.14 -7.72
CA ILE A 179 0.34 -13.29 -7.14
C ILE A 179 -0.86 -12.83 -6.31
N HIS A 180 -0.76 -11.68 -5.63
CA HIS A 180 -1.84 -11.13 -4.83
C HIS A 180 -2.94 -10.54 -5.71
N GLY A 181 -2.58 -9.77 -6.74
CA GLY A 181 -3.53 -9.22 -7.69
C GLY A 181 -4.25 -10.30 -8.50
N GLU A 182 -3.52 -11.31 -8.98
CA GLU A 182 -4.14 -12.47 -9.64
C GLU A 182 -5.05 -13.26 -8.70
N GLY A 183 -4.62 -13.47 -7.46
CA GLY A 183 -5.44 -14.10 -6.43
C GLY A 183 -6.75 -13.35 -6.20
N LEU A 184 -6.66 -12.04 -6.04
CA LEU A 184 -7.82 -11.19 -5.81
C LEU A 184 -8.73 -11.11 -7.04
N LEU A 185 -8.18 -10.68 -8.18
CA LEU A 185 -8.96 -10.23 -9.34
C LEU A 185 -9.35 -11.35 -10.30
N LYS A 186 -8.47 -12.38 -10.46
CA LYS A 186 -8.73 -13.49 -11.37
C LYS A 186 -9.34 -14.71 -10.66
N LYS A 187 -8.94 -14.94 -9.39
CA LYS A 187 -9.39 -16.13 -8.63
C LYS A 187 -10.47 -15.80 -7.58
N GLY A 188 -10.82 -14.52 -7.41
CA GLY A 188 -11.86 -14.09 -6.48
C GLY A 188 -11.51 -14.25 -4.99
N LEU A 189 -10.23 -14.33 -4.63
CA LEU A 189 -9.78 -14.53 -3.25
C LEU A 189 -9.80 -13.21 -2.48
N SER A 190 -10.89 -12.91 -1.80
CA SER A 190 -11.08 -11.68 -1.01
C SER A 190 -10.06 -11.52 0.14
N VAL A 191 -9.38 -12.60 0.52
CA VAL A 191 -8.30 -12.60 1.53
C VAL A 191 -6.93 -12.31 0.94
N ALA A 192 -6.78 -12.21 -0.38
CA ALA A 192 -5.52 -11.83 -1.00
C ALA A 192 -5.12 -10.43 -0.56
N ALA A 193 -3.81 -10.22 -0.36
CA ALA A 193 -3.31 -8.93 0.09
C ALA A 193 -3.61 -7.82 -0.92
N THR A 194 -4.11 -6.70 -0.42
CA THR A 194 -4.37 -5.47 -1.16
C THR A 194 -3.36 -4.38 -0.77
N CYS A 195 -3.43 -3.22 -1.40
CA CYS A 195 -2.61 -2.07 -1.03
C CYS A 195 -2.70 -1.77 0.48
N ALA A 196 -3.92 -1.77 1.04
CA ALA A 196 -4.15 -1.50 2.46
C ALA A 196 -3.59 -2.59 3.39
N SER A 197 -3.43 -3.83 2.91
CA SER A 197 -2.86 -4.92 3.72
C SER A 197 -1.38 -4.70 4.03
N CYS A 198 -0.66 -4.05 3.12
CA CYS A 198 0.76 -3.75 3.29
C CYS A 198 0.99 -2.33 3.82
N HIS A 199 0.29 -1.34 3.27
CA HIS A 199 0.50 0.08 3.57
C HIS A 199 -0.33 0.61 4.74
N GLY A 200 -1.30 -0.16 5.24
CA GLY A 200 -2.34 0.33 6.14
C GLY A 200 -3.45 1.09 5.40
N ALA A 201 -4.53 1.43 6.12
CA ALA A 201 -5.67 2.13 5.55
C ALA A 201 -5.64 3.65 5.87
N HIS A 202 -5.49 4.01 7.13
CA HIS A 202 -5.50 5.41 7.57
C HIS A 202 -4.09 5.91 7.94
N LEU A 203 -3.27 5.08 8.60
CA LEU A 203 -1.87 5.38 8.91
C LEU A 203 -0.98 4.88 7.78
N ILE A 204 -0.91 5.63 6.69
CA ILE A 204 -0.03 5.30 5.57
C ILE A 204 1.26 6.09 5.74
N LEU A 205 2.34 5.41 6.05
CA LEU A 205 3.67 5.99 6.25
C LEU A 205 4.60 5.69 5.07
N PRO A 206 5.55 6.58 4.74
CA PRO A 206 6.55 6.30 3.72
C PRO A 206 7.46 5.14 4.15
N HIS A 207 8.03 4.42 3.18
CA HIS A 207 8.92 3.28 3.44
C HIS A 207 10.18 3.66 4.26
N THR A 208 10.57 4.92 4.24
CA THR A 208 11.71 5.45 5.02
C THR A 208 11.39 5.65 6.50
N ASP A 209 10.11 5.73 6.87
CA ASP A 209 9.70 5.88 8.26
C ASP A 209 9.94 4.56 9.03
N PRO A 210 10.65 4.58 10.16
CA PRO A 210 10.89 3.36 10.94
C PRO A 210 9.63 2.68 11.46
N GLN A 211 8.50 3.41 11.59
CA GLN A 211 7.21 2.86 12.04
C GLN A 211 6.37 2.33 10.87
N SER A 212 6.78 2.56 9.63
CA SER A 212 6.04 2.09 8.47
C SER A 212 6.03 0.57 8.39
N SER A 213 4.86 0.00 8.12
CA SER A 213 4.70 -1.45 7.89
C SER A 213 5.50 -1.96 6.68
N ILE A 214 5.81 -1.06 5.75
CA ILE A 214 6.61 -1.35 4.54
C ILE A 214 8.08 -0.91 4.67
N ASN A 215 8.50 -0.45 5.85
CA ASN A 215 9.92 -0.24 6.12
C ASN A 215 10.66 -1.57 6.05
N LYS A 216 11.90 -1.56 5.54
CA LYS A 216 12.70 -2.78 5.37
C LYS A 216 12.84 -3.63 6.64
N ASN A 217 12.81 -2.98 7.81
CA ASN A 217 12.90 -3.66 9.10
C ASN A 217 11.57 -4.27 9.57
N ASN A 218 10.44 -3.82 9.01
CA ASN A 218 9.09 -4.25 9.40
C ASN A 218 8.41 -5.13 8.35
N VAL A 219 8.90 -5.13 7.11
CA VAL A 219 8.23 -5.80 5.98
C VAL A 219 8.07 -7.30 6.20
N ALA A 220 9.02 -7.95 6.87
CA ALA A 220 8.91 -9.38 7.20
C ALA A 220 7.71 -9.64 8.12
N LYS A 221 7.51 -8.81 9.14
CA LYS A 221 6.35 -8.86 10.04
C LYS A 221 5.04 -8.62 9.28
N THR A 222 5.05 -7.72 8.32
CA THR A 222 3.87 -7.44 7.47
C THR A 222 3.51 -8.65 6.60
N CYS A 223 4.49 -9.30 5.98
CA CYS A 223 4.26 -10.51 5.18
C CYS A 223 3.77 -11.69 6.04
N SER A 224 4.34 -11.88 7.23
CA SER A 224 4.01 -13.00 8.12
C SER A 224 2.61 -12.92 8.74
N GLN A 225 1.90 -11.80 8.64
CA GLN A 225 0.48 -11.72 9.01
C GLN A 225 -0.41 -12.72 8.26
N CYS A 226 -0.02 -13.06 7.03
CA CYS A 226 -0.75 -14.02 6.20
C CYS A 226 0.11 -15.26 5.85
N HIS A 227 1.41 -15.09 5.70
CA HIS A 227 2.35 -16.13 5.30
C HIS A 227 3.01 -16.77 6.54
N THR A 228 2.22 -17.42 7.38
CA THR A 228 2.70 -18.02 8.65
C THR A 228 3.79 -19.09 8.46
N GLN A 229 3.76 -19.83 7.35
CA GLN A 229 4.77 -20.85 7.05
C GLN A 229 6.05 -20.28 6.42
N ILE A 230 6.11 -19.00 6.12
CA ILE A 230 7.31 -18.37 5.56
C ILE A 230 8.49 -18.47 6.54
N GLU A 231 8.21 -18.61 7.83
CA GLU A 231 9.22 -18.85 8.86
C GLU A 231 10.00 -20.16 8.66
N THR A 232 9.38 -21.20 8.12
CA THR A 232 10.09 -22.48 7.88
C THR A 232 11.08 -22.33 6.73
N VAL A 233 10.74 -21.53 5.73
CA VAL A 233 11.55 -21.31 4.52
C VAL A 233 12.59 -20.21 4.75
N HIS A 234 12.24 -19.13 5.48
CA HIS A 234 13.09 -17.97 5.69
C HIS A 234 13.37 -17.72 7.18
N ARG A 235 13.39 -18.78 8.01
CA ARG A 235 13.48 -18.70 9.47
C ARG A 235 14.55 -17.72 9.96
N LYS A 236 15.75 -17.80 9.43
CA LYS A 236 16.89 -16.98 9.86
C LYS A 236 16.71 -15.51 9.52
N ILE A 237 16.07 -15.20 8.39
CA ILE A 237 15.79 -13.82 7.95
C ILE A 237 14.67 -13.21 8.80
N ILE A 238 13.58 -13.96 9.01
CA ILE A 238 12.39 -13.47 9.71
C ILE A 238 12.64 -13.28 11.21
N LYS A 239 13.46 -14.15 11.82
CA LYS A 239 13.82 -14.01 13.22
C LYS A 239 14.93 -12.98 13.48
N GLY A 240 15.43 -12.29 12.46
CA GLY A 240 16.49 -11.32 12.59
C GLY A 240 17.87 -11.92 12.92
N GLU A 241 17.96 -13.23 13.06
CA GLU A 241 19.21 -13.90 13.49
C GLU A 241 20.37 -13.65 12.53
N LEU A 242 20.09 -13.52 11.22
CA LEU A 242 21.07 -13.14 10.22
C LEU A 242 21.01 -11.66 9.87
N TRP A 243 19.81 -11.06 9.92
CA TRP A 243 19.60 -9.66 9.59
C TRP A 243 20.25 -8.71 10.58
N GLU A 244 20.08 -8.97 11.88
CA GLU A 244 20.67 -8.11 12.93
C GLU A 244 22.19 -8.23 13.02
N LYS A 245 22.72 -9.44 12.76
CA LYS A 245 24.17 -9.71 12.85
C LYS A 245 24.92 -9.39 11.55
N GLN A 246 24.24 -9.40 10.40
CA GLN A 246 24.82 -9.28 9.07
C GLN A 246 23.91 -8.50 8.11
N ALA A 247 23.40 -7.36 8.54
CA ALA A 247 22.43 -6.54 7.78
C ALA A 247 22.89 -6.17 6.35
N HIS A 248 24.18 -6.26 6.05
CA HIS A 248 24.75 -5.96 4.74
C HIS A 248 24.84 -7.19 3.82
N VAL A 249 24.61 -8.38 4.34
CA VAL A 249 24.85 -9.65 3.61
C VAL A 249 23.54 -10.29 3.14
N LEU A 250 22.43 -9.97 3.80
CA LEU A 250 21.13 -10.58 3.49
C LEU A 250 20.16 -9.56 2.92
N PRO A 251 19.54 -9.85 1.76
CA PRO A 251 18.50 -9.01 1.19
C PRO A 251 17.26 -8.98 2.09
N ALA A 252 16.59 -7.82 2.14
CA ALA A 252 15.23 -7.74 2.65
C ALA A 252 14.28 -8.54 1.76
N CYS A 253 13.10 -8.93 2.29
CA CYS A 253 12.10 -9.65 1.49
C CYS A 253 11.83 -8.95 0.15
N VAL A 254 11.79 -7.61 0.18
CA VAL A 254 11.52 -6.76 -1.00
C VAL A 254 12.68 -6.65 -1.99
N ASP A 255 13.88 -7.06 -1.62
CA ASP A 255 15.01 -7.08 -2.55
C ASP A 255 14.93 -8.28 -3.51
N CYS A 256 14.30 -9.38 -3.06
CA CYS A 256 14.06 -10.58 -3.88
C CYS A 256 12.62 -10.62 -4.42
N HIS A 257 11.64 -10.23 -3.59
CA HIS A 257 10.25 -10.17 -3.96
C HIS A 257 9.89 -8.72 -4.29
N GLN A 258 9.94 -8.35 -5.55
CA GLN A 258 9.66 -6.99 -5.99
C GLN A 258 8.35 -6.46 -5.40
N PRO A 259 8.36 -5.31 -4.68
CA PRO A 259 7.13 -4.67 -4.23
C PRO A 259 6.16 -4.48 -5.41
N HIS A 260 4.87 -4.64 -5.16
CA HIS A 260 3.78 -4.60 -6.13
C HIS A 260 3.81 -5.69 -7.23
N LYS A 261 4.94 -6.35 -7.50
CA LYS A 261 5.05 -7.43 -8.50
C LYS A 261 5.47 -8.76 -7.85
N ALA A 262 5.09 -8.98 -6.59
CA ALA A 262 5.42 -10.22 -5.89
C ALA A 262 4.85 -11.43 -6.64
N ARG A 263 5.72 -12.36 -7.04
CA ARG A 263 5.36 -13.62 -7.68
C ARG A 263 6.00 -14.79 -6.94
N ARG A 264 5.44 -15.97 -7.10
CA ARG A 264 6.17 -17.20 -6.80
C ARG A 264 7.42 -17.20 -7.67
N VAL A 265 8.55 -17.28 -7.04
CA VAL A 265 9.80 -17.51 -7.77
C VAL A 265 9.86 -19.01 -8.01
N PHE A 266 9.40 -19.43 -9.19
CA PHE A 266 9.62 -20.79 -9.67
C PHE A 266 10.95 -20.80 -10.44
N TYR A 267 11.85 -21.62 -9.98
CA TYR A 267 13.13 -21.85 -10.63
C TYR A 267 13.14 -23.21 -11.32
N ASP A 268 12.12 -23.52 -12.11
CA ASP A 268 12.01 -24.80 -12.82
C ASP A 268 13.16 -25.02 -13.81
N GLN A 269 13.88 -23.96 -14.18
CA GLN A 269 15.01 -24.02 -15.10
C GLN A 269 16.25 -23.22 -14.63
N GLY A 270 16.42 -23.04 -13.32
CA GLY A 270 17.48 -22.21 -12.77
C GLY A 270 17.07 -20.76 -12.52
N MET A 271 17.85 -20.09 -11.68
CA MET A 271 17.63 -18.66 -11.37
C MET A 271 17.93 -17.81 -12.61
N ALA A 272 17.08 -16.85 -12.89
CA ALA A 272 17.43 -15.82 -13.89
C ALA A 272 18.65 -15.03 -13.43
N ASN A 273 19.52 -14.63 -14.35
CA ASN A 273 20.73 -13.85 -14.03
C ASN A 273 20.41 -12.59 -13.22
N GLN A 274 19.27 -11.94 -13.52
CA GLN A 274 18.81 -10.75 -12.79
C GLN A 274 18.54 -11.03 -11.30
N ASP A 275 18.12 -12.24 -10.93
CA ASP A 275 17.92 -12.60 -9.54
C ASP A 275 19.24 -12.77 -8.78
N CYS A 276 20.26 -13.27 -9.45
CA CYS A 276 21.61 -13.33 -8.90
C CYS A 276 22.19 -11.92 -8.75
N MET A 277 22.04 -11.08 -9.76
CA MET A 277 22.57 -9.71 -9.79
C MET A 277 21.97 -8.81 -8.73
N LYS A 278 20.72 -9.00 -8.28
CA LYS A 278 20.13 -8.26 -7.14
C LYS A 278 21.05 -8.19 -5.90
N CYS A 279 21.87 -9.22 -5.72
CA CYS A 279 22.88 -9.27 -4.65
C CYS A 279 24.30 -9.08 -5.18
N HIS A 280 24.63 -9.78 -6.28
CA HIS A 280 26.03 -9.84 -6.76
C HIS A 280 26.49 -8.59 -7.52
N GLU A 281 25.60 -7.65 -7.90
CA GLU A 281 26.00 -6.33 -8.42
C GLU A 281 26.41 -5.34 -7.31
N ARG A 282 26.28 -5.72 -6.05
CA ARG A 282 26.64 -4.89 -4.90
C ARG A 282 28.12 -5.05 -4.58
N LYS A 283 28.86 -3.94 -4.58
CA LYS A 283 30.31 -3.93 -4.33
C LYS A 283 30.70 -4.36 -2.91
N ASP A 284 29.77 -4.29 -1.97
CA ASP A 284 29.97 -4.63 -0.57
C ASP A 284 29.70 -6.10 -0.24
N ILE A 285 29.18 -6.89 -1.19
CA ILE A 285 28.87 -8.29 -0.93
C ILE A 285 30.14 -9.13 -0.79
N LYS A 286 30.19 -9.91 0.29
CA LYS A 286 31.32 -10.76 0.62
C LYS A 286 30.87 -12.17 1.01
N SER A 287 31.74 -13.14 0.75
CA SER A 287 31.59 -14.50 1.24
C SER A 287 31.58 -14.54 2.78
N THR A 288 30.67 -15.29 3.35
CA THR A 288 30.61 -15.53 4.81
C THR A 288 31.61 -16.57 5.28
N VAL A 289 32.24 -17.29 4.37
CA VAL A 289 33.21 -18.35 4.67
C VAL A 289 34.62 -17.76 4.86
N ASP A 290 35.06 -16.93 3.93
CA ASP A 290 36.45 -16.43 3.85
C ASP A 290 36.53 -14.94 3.56
N GLY A 291 35.42 -14.24 3.44
CA GLY A 291 35.37 -12.79 3.28
C GLY A 291 35.77 -12.28 1.88
N HIS A 292 36.04 -13.14 0.90
CA HIS A 292 36.34 -12.68 -0.46
C HIS A 292 35.11 -11.97 -1.10
N SER A 293 35.40 -11.09 -2.05
CA SER A 293 34.35 -10.35 -2.75
C SER A 293 33.51 -11.29 -3.64
N LEU A 294 32.20 -11.19 -3.53
CA LEU A 294 31.24 -11.87 -4.39
C LEU A 294 30.63 -10.91 -5.43
N TYR A 295 31.20 -9.71 -5.56
CA TYR A 295 30.76 -8.71 -6.52
C TYR A 295 31.01 -9.15 -7.96
N VAL A 296 30.00 -8.98 -8.79
CA VAL A 296 30.06 -9.18 -10.25
C VAL A 296 29.83 -7.84 -10.94
N ASP A 297 30.80 -7.40 -11.72
CA ASP A 297 30.61 -6.23 -12.57
C ASP A 297 29.67 -6.55 -13.72
N VAL A 298 28.48 -5.95 -13.70
CA VAL A 298 27.41 -6.23 -14.66
C VAL A 298 27.83 -5.88 -16.10
N ALA A 299 28.56 -4.78 -16.27
CA ALA A 299 28.97 -4.34 -17.61
C ALA A 299 30.01 -5.30 -18.19
N THR A 300 30.98 -5.71 -17.39
CA THR A 300 32.00 -6.69 -17.79
C THR A 300 31.34 -8.04 -18.09
N TYR A 301 30.42 -8.50 -17.26
CA TYR A 301 29.68 -9.75 -17.51
C TYR A 301 28.85 -9.66 -18.80
N ALA A 302 28.06 -8.60 -18.97
CA ALA A 302 27.23 -8.42 -20.15
C ALA A 302 28.06 -8.33 -21.44
N GLY A 303 29.25 -7.76 -21.40
CA GLY A 303 30.19 -7.69 -22.52
C GLY A 303 30.95 -9.00 -22.81
N SER A 304 30.87 -9.98 -21.90
CA SER A 304 31.56 -11.27 -22.09
C SER A 304 30.83 -12.16 -23.11
N LYS A 305 31.55 -13.17 -23.63
CA LYS A 305 30.96 -14.17 -24.54
C LYS A 305 29.85 -15.02 -23.89
N HIS A 306 29.86 -15.16 -22.59
CA HIS A 306 28.88 -15.94 -21.80
C HIS A 306 27.71 -15.08 -21.32
N GLY A 307 27.92 -13.81 -20.95
CA GLY A 307 26.96 -12.96 -20.27
C GLY A 307 25.55 -12.91 -20.87
N PRO A 308 25.38 -12.70 -22.17
CA PRO A 308 24.03 -12.63 -22.74
C PRO A 308 23.42 -14.01 -23.06
N LYS A 309 24.17 -15.10 -22.96
CA LYS A 309 23.78 -16.43 -23.49
C LYS A 309 23.75 -17.55 -22.45
N VAL A 310 24.41 -17.37 -21.32
CA VAL A 310 24.62 -18.41 -20.31
C VAL A 310 24.04 -17.95 -18.98
N ALA A 311 23.19 -18.77 -18.36
CA ALA A 311 22.69 -18.47 -17.04
C ALA A 311 23.79 -18.71 -15.98
N CYS A 312 23.82 -17.88 -14.93
CA CYS A 312 24.75 -18.06 -13.81
C CYS A 312 24.68 -19.49 -13.24
N SER A 313 23.49 -20.05 -13.11
CA SER A 313 23.22 -21.41 -12.62
C SER A 313 23.75 -22.52 -13.54
N GLN A 314 24.04 -22.25 -14.80
CA GLN A 314 24.65 -23.24 -15.70
C GLN A 314 26.14 -23.45 -15.38
N CYS A 315 26.82 -22.41 -14.89
CA CYS A 315 28.19 -22.54 -14.41
C CYS A 315 28.22 -22.89 -12.91
N HIS A 316 27.36 -22.27 -12.14
CA HIS A 316 27.24 -22.50 -10.70
C HIS A 316 26.14 -23.54 -10.42
N SER A 317 26.34 -24.78 -10.86
CA SER A 317 25.31 -25.84 -10.84
C SER A 317 24.90 -26.30 -9.45
N GLU A 318 25.69 -26.00 -8.40
CA GLU A 318 25.31 -26.28 -7.00
C GLU A 318 24.32 -25.27 -6.44
N VAL A 319 24.11 -24.14 -7.12
CA VAL A 319 23.05 -23.19 -6.75
C VAL A 319 21.73 -23.83 -7.12
N GLN A 320 21.20 -24.61 -6.20
CA GLN A 320 19.85 -25.14 -6.37
C GLN A 320 18.86 -23.97 -6.37
N ALA A 321 17.89 -24.07 -7.26
CA ALA A 321 16.73 -23.20 -7.31
C ALA A 321 15.85 -23.37 -6.05
N SER A 322 16.44 -23.25 -4.88
CA SER A 322 15.75 -23.38 -3.61
C SER A 322 15.42 -21.99 -3.08
N LEU A 323 14.28 -21.90 -2.40
CA LEU A 323 13.88 -20.71 -1.66
C LEU A 323 14.77 -20.48 -0.42
N GLN A 324 15.80 -21.31 -0.22
CA GLN A 324 16.75 -21.16 0.90
C GLN A 324 17.72 -20.03 0.57
N ARG A 325 17.58 -18.95 1.28
CA ARG A 325 18.47 -17.78 1.22
C ARG A 325 19.04 -17.51 2.61
N PRO A 326 20.30 -17.11 2.72
CA PRO A 326 21.29 -16.83 1.67
C PRO A 326 21.68 -18.08 0.88
N CYS A 327 22.24 -17.89 -0.31
CA CYS A 327 22.79 -19.00 -1.08
C CYS A 327 23.81 -19.77 -0.23
N ALA A 328 23.72 -21.10 -0.25
CA ALA A 328 24.75 -21.91 0.37
C ALA A 328 26.12 -21.60 -0.26
N ALA A 329 27.17 -21.71 0.52
CA ALA A 329 28.52 -21.53 -0.03
C ALA A 329 28.73 -22.56 -1.15
N ILE A 330 29.12 -22.07 -2.33
CA ILE A 330 29.44 -22.91 -3.47
C ILE A 330 30.88 -23.40 -3.26
N THR A 331 31.04 -24.67 -3.04
CA THR A 331 32.36 -25.32 -2.83
C THR A 331 32.90 -25.97 -4.09
N LYS A 332 32.01 -26.30 -5.01
CA LYS A 332 32.38 -26.94 -6.27
C LYS A 332 32.90 -25.90 -7.26
N LYS A 333 34.09 -26.15 -7.80
CA LYS A 333 34.64 -25.35 -8.88
C LYS A 333 33.81 -25.50 -10.14
N VAL A 334 33.72 -24.41 -10.92
CA VAL A 334 33.01 -24.41 -12.22
C VAL A 334 33.70 -25.39 -13.16
N ASP A 335 32.90 -26.28 -13.74
CA ASP A 335 33.38 -27.26 -14.71
C ASP A 335 33.09 -26.75 -16.15
N CYS A 336 34.10 -26.13 -16.76
CA CYS A 336 34.02 -25.63 -18.12
C CYS A 336 33.84 -26.72 -19.17
N ALA A 337 34.26 -27.97 -18.87
CA ALA A 337 34.17 -29.10 -19.79
C ALA A 337 32.72 -29.54 -20.09
N GLN A 338 31.77 -29.12 -19.26
CA GLN A 338 30.34 -29.39 -19.51
C GLN A 338 29.88 -28.83 -20.88
N CYS A 339 30.47 -27.71 -21.32
CA CYS A 339 30.15 -27.10 -22.62
C CYS A 339 31.37 -27.12 -23.56
N HIS A 340 32.58 -27.05 -23.02
CA HIS A 340 33.84 -26.99 -23.77
C HIS A 340 34.61 -28.35 -23.63
N LYS A 341 33.94 -29.45 -23.99
CA LYS A 341 34.42 -30.80 -23.76
C LYS A 341 35.82 -31.01 -24.37
N GLU A 342 36.02 -30.67 -25.63
CA GLU A 342 37.28 -30.87 -26.32
C GLU A 342 38.45 -30.14 -25.64
N VAL A 343 38.24 -28.88 -25.29
CA VAL A 343 39.22 -28.06 -24.58
C VAL A 343 39.48 -28.60 -23.18
N GLY A 344 38.39 -29.04 -22.50
CA GLY A 344 38.50 -29.67 -21.18
C GLY A 344 39.31 -30.98 -21.20
N ASP A 345 39.11 -31.83 -22.20
CA ASP A 345 39.88 -33.07 -22.38
C ASP A 345 41.37 -32.78 -22.64
N GLN A 346 41.67 -31.79 -23.50
CA GLN A 346 43.04 -31.33 -23.73
C GLN A 346 43.69 -30.73 -22.46
N TYR A 347 42.94 -29.95 -21.71
CA TYR A 347 43.42 -29.41 -20.43
C TYR A 347 43.73 -30.52 -19.42
N ALA A 348 42.82 -31.48 -19.26
CA ALA A 348 42.96 -32.56 -18.29
C ALA A 348 44.26 -33.37 -18.47
N VAL A 349 44.73 -33.56 -19.69
CA VAL A 349 45.98 -34.30 -19.97
C VAL A 349 47.21 -33.41 -19.92
N SER A 350 47.04 -32.08 -19.88
CA SER A 350 48.11 -31.10 -19.81
C SER A 350 48.82 -31.13 -18.45
N THR A 351 50.00 -30.52 -18.36
CA THR A 351 50.71 -30.32 -17.09
C THR A 351 49.84 -29.52 -16.09
N HIS A 352 49.16 -28.50 -16.57
CA HIS A 352 48.26 -27.66 -15.74
C HIS A 352 47.08 -28.46 -15.21
N GLY A 353 46.43 -29.23 -16.04
CA GLY A 353 45.29 -30.06 -15.64
C GLY A 353 45.69 -31.15 -14.64
N LYS A 354 46.87 -31.74 -14.79
CA LYS A 354 47.42 -32.73 -13.84
C LYS A 354 47.74 -32.10 -12.49
N LEU A 355 48.26 -30.88 -12.44
CA LEU A 355 48.48 -30.14 -11.20
C LEU A 355 47.14 -29.73 -10.56
N PHE A 356 46.20 -29.24 -11.36
CA PHE A 356 44.86 -28.91 -10.88
C PHE A 356 44.16 -30.10 -10.24
N ALA A 357 44.21 -31.29 -10.86
CA ALA A 357 43.65 -32.53 -10.32
C ALA A 357 44.29 -32.97 -8.98
N LYS A 358 45.52 -32.51 -8.71
CA LYS A 358 46.21 -32.73 -7.44
C LYS A 358 45.95 -31.65 -6.40
N ASN A 359 45.08 -30.69 -6.69
CA ASN A 359 44.81 -29.49 -5.87
C ASN A 359 46.07 -28.66 -5.60
N ASP A 360 47.05 -28.57 -6.53
CA ASP A 360 48.21 -27.73 -6.42
C ASP A 360 47.76 -26.26 -6.40
N PRO A 361 48.13 -25.47 -5.39
CA PRO A 361 47.69 -24.06 -5.28
C PRO A 361 48.23 -23.16 -6.40
N ASN A 362 49.26 -23.59 -7.12
CA ASN A 362 49.83 -22.84 -8.24
C ASN A 362 49.29 -23.32 -9.60
N ALA A 363 48.38 -24.27 -9.62
CA ALA A 363 47.80 -24.74 -10.86
C ALA A 363 46.86 -23.66 -11.43
N PRO A 364 47.08 -23.20 -12.66
CA PRO A 364 46.09 -22.32 -13.31
C PRO A 364 44.78 -23.05 -13.53
N THR A 365 43.73 -22.32 -13.29
CA THR A 365 42.33 -22.83 -13.37
C THR A 365 41.66 -22.40 -14.64
#